data_db84bd599e3400705bc7a750fae93d59
#
_entry.id   db84bd599e3400705bc7a750fae93d59
#
_cell.length_a   1.000
_cell.length_b   1.000
_cell.length_c   1.000
_cell.angle_alpha   90.00
_cell.angle_beta   90.00
_cell.angle_gamma   90.00
#
_symmetry.space_group_name_H-M   'P 1'
#
loop_
_entity.id
_entity.type
_entity.pdbx_description
1 polymer ?
#
loop_
_entity_poly.entity_id
_entity_poly.type
_entity_poly.pdbx_seq_one_letter_code
_entity_poly.pdbx_strand_id
1 'polypeptide(L)'
;MEAWQQLIRVLTQKIMNSITPISSLASTVNEMLTSSHPAEDHPKVPTPDLIRDIRGAVQTIEKRSQGLLHFVDAYRSLTKIPPPKFQIVSVKELFGQVEQLMRQRFEENRIAFIPWLEPESLELTADPGLIEQILINLILNAAEALQGSSQPRIALSAYIGERGRVTIEVTDNGPGIPKEVQDKIFVPFFTTKPNGSGIGLSLSRQIMRLHGGIIHLSSEPEKQTTFTLRF
;
A
#
# COMPACT_ATOMS: atom_id res chain seq x y z
N MET A 1 -9.48 -22.90 2.20
CA MET A 1 -8.11 -23.42 2.41
C MET A 1 -7.10 -22.87 1.38
N GLU A 2 -7.44 -22.75 0.12
CA GLU A 2 -6.52 -22.29 -0.95
C GLU A 2 -5.92 -20.89 -0.73
N ALA A 3 -6.72 -19.90 -0.31
CA ALA A 3 -6.22 -18.53 -0.10
C ALA A 3 -5.14 -18.44 0.99
N TRP A 4 -5.23 -19.24 2.06
CA TRP A 4 -4.25 -19.29 3.13
C TRP A 4 -2.94 -19.97 2.70
N GLN A 5 -3.03 -21.04 1.93
CA GLN A 5 -1.86 -21.70 1.35
C GLN A 5 -1.13 -20.81 0.35
N GLN A 6 -1.88 -20.06 -0.47
CA GLN A 6 -1.32 -19.08 -1.39
C GLN A 6 -0.61 -17.93 -0.63
N LEU A 7 -1.19 -17.46 0.47
CA LEU A 7 -0.58 -16.44 1.33
C LEU A 7 0.75 -16.93 1.91
N ILE A 8 0.79 -18.14 2.50
CA ILE A 8 2.01 -18.73 3.05
C ILE A 8 3.08 -18.87 1.97
N ARG A 9 2.71 -19.33 0.78
CA ARG A 9 3.65 -19.47 -0.34
C ARG A 9 4.28 -18.15 -0.75
N VAL A 10 3.47 -17.09 -0.88
CA VAL A 10 3.95 -15.74 -1.22
C VAL A 10 4.84 -15.18 -0.10
N LEU A 11 4.46 -15.41 1.17
CA LEU A 11 5.26 -15.05 2.34
C LEU A 11 6.63 -15.69 2.29
N THR A 12 6.67 -17.01 2.18
CA THR A 12 7.92 -17.79 2.15
C THR A 12 8.81 -17.32 1.01
N GLN A 13 8.24 -17.14 -0.18
CA GLN A 13 9.00 -16.70 -1.36
C GLN A 13 9.58 -15.28 -1.17
N LYS A 14 8.81 -14.31 -0.66
CA LYS A 14 9.32 -12.94 -0.42
C LYS A 14 10.40 -12.90 0.66
N ILE A 15 10.23 -13.67 1.74
CA ILE A 15 11.25 -13.81 2.79
C ILE A 15 12.53 -14.40 2.22
N MET A 16 12.45 -15.52 1.51
CA MET A 16 13.62 -16.17 0.92
C MET A 16 14.33 -15.28 -0.10
N ASN A 17 13.58 -14.58 -0.96
CA ASN A 17 14.13 -13.63 -1.94
C ASN A 17 14.86 -12.44 -1.31
N SER A 18 14.60 -12.14 -0.04
CA SER A 18 15.30 -11.08 0.70
C SER A 18 16.45 -11.63 1.53
N ILE A 19 16.26 -12.75 2.24
CA ILE A 19 17.27 -13.33 3.15
C ILE A 19 18.44 -13.94 2.37
N THR A 20 18.17 -14.67 1.27
CA THR A 20 19.22 -15.35 0.50
C THR A 20 20.30 -14.38 -0.02
N PRO A 21 19.95 -13.23 -0.67
CA PRO A 21 20.95 -12.25 -1.07
C PRO A 21 21.67 -11.58 0.08
N ILE A 22 20.96 -11.32 1.21
CA ILE A 22 21.59 -10.74 2.43
C ILE A 22 22.67 -11.67 2.94
N SER A 23 22.34 -12.96 3.11
CA SER A 23 23.30 -13.97 3.60
C SER A 23 24.48 -14.15 2.67
N SER A 24 24.22 -14.24 1.36
CA SER A 24 25.28 -14.37 0.34
C SER A 24 26.22 -13.18 0.32
N LEU A 25 25.68 -11.95 0.31
CA LEU A 25 26.51 -10.73 0.32
C LEU A 25 27.29 -10.57 1.63
N ALA A 26 26.68 -10.92 2.77
CA ALA A 26 27.38 -10.91 4.06
C ALA A 26 28.56 -11.90 4.06
N SER A 27 28.39 -13.13 3.52
CA SER A 27 29.48 -14.08 3.35
C SER A 27 30.58 -13.53 2.44
N THR A 28 30.20 -12.95 1.31
CA THR A 28 31.17 -12.34 0.36
C THR A 28 31.96 -11.20 1.02
N VAL A 29 31.30 -10.32 1.77
CA VAL A 29 31.99 -9.24 2.53
C VAL A 29 32.96 -9.83 3.54
N ASN A 30 32.54 -10.87 4.28
CA ASN A 30 33.40 -11.54 5.25
C ASN A 30 34.60 -12.20 4.58
N GLU A 31 34.43 -12.87 3.44
CA GLU A 31 35.52 -13.46 2.64
C GLU A 31 36.50 -12.39 2.14
N MET A 32 36.00 -11.26 1.62
CA MET A 32 36.82 -10.14 1.16
C MET A 32 37.68 -9.56 2.30
N LEU A 33 37.11 -9.43 3.50
CA LEU A 33 37.84 -8.95 4.68
C LEU A 33 38.85 -9.98 5.19
N THR A 34 38.53 -11.27 5.16
CA THR A 34 39.40 -12.35 5.66
C THR A 34 40.54 -12.63 4.68
N SER A 35 40.27 -12.62 3.38
CA SER A 35 41.30 -12.84 2.33
C SER A 35 42.30 -11.68 2.23
N SER A 36 41.97 -10.53 2.82
CA SER A 36 42.87 -9.37 2.91
C SER A 36 43.90 -9.50 4.05
N HIS A 37 43.87 -10.59 4.82
CA HIS A 37 44.81 -10.89 5.90
C HIS A 37 45.61 -12.18 5.60
N PRO A 38 46.58 -12.18 4.67
CA PRO A 38 47.56 -13.26 4.64
C PRO A 38 48.47 -13.13 5.86
N ALA A 39 48.94 -14.26 6.37
CA ALA A 39 49.73 -14.42 7.60
C ALA A 39 51.17 -13.79 7.50
N GLU A 40 51.35 -12.65 6.88
CA GLU A 40 52.60 -11.91 6.83
C GLU A 40 52.46 -10.59 7.58
N ASP A 41 53.52 -10.24 8.31
CA ASP A 41 53.73 -9.27 9.38
C ASP A 41 53.39 -7.78 9.10
N HIS A 42 52.66 -7.45 8.05
CA HIS A 42 52.20 -6.07 7.76
C HIS A 42 50.71 -6.00 7.46
N PRO A 43 49.94 -5.18 8.20
CA PRO A 43 48.54 -4.95 7.89
C PRO A 43 48.45 -4.26 6.51
N LYS A 44 47.99 -4.99 5.49
CA LYS A 44 47.68 -4.36 4.20
C LYS A 44 46.48 -3.47 4.37
N VAL A 45 46.66 -2.17 4.16
CA VAL A 45 45.55 -1.21 4.09
C VAL A 45 44.61 -1.64 2.97
N PRO A 46 43.27 -1.75 3.20
CA PRO A 46 42.32 -2.13 2.18
C PRO A 46 42.42 -1.18 0.97
N THR A 47 42.42 -1.73 -0.24
CA THR A 47 42.45 -0.92 -1.44
C THR A 47 41.18 -0.10 -1.62
N PRO A 48 41.20 1.09 -2.25
CA PRO A 48 40.01 1.89 -2.50
C PRO A 48 38.91 1.13 -3.24
N ASP A 49 39.27 0.21 -4.11
CA ASP A 49 38.34 -0.65 -4.85
C ASP A 49 37.65 -1.67 -3.91
N LEU A 50 38.38 -2.32 -3.04
CA LEU A 50 37.84 -3.24 -2.03
C LEU A 50 36.86 -2.52 -1.09
N ILE A 51 37.21 -1.30 -0.65
CA ILE A 51 36.32 -0.49 0.19
C ILE A 51 35.03 -0.14 -0.56
N ARG A 52 35.13 0.17 -1.86
CA ARG A 52 33.96 0.47 -2.70
C ARG A 52 33.03 -0.74 -2.82
N ASP A 53 33.60 -1.92 -3.08
CA ASP A 53 32.86 -3.17 -3.26
C ASP A 53 32.16 -3.59 -1.95
N ILE A 54 32.86 -3.52 -0.82
CA ILE A 54 32.27 -3.77 0.51
C ILE A 54 31.13 -2.80 0.78
N ARG A 55 31.30 -1.49 0.51
CA ARG A 55 30.25 -0.48 0.69
C ARG A 55 29.03 -0.79 -0.17
N GLY A 56 29.22 -1.17 -1.43
CA GLY A 56 28.13 -1.56 -2.34
C GLY A 56 27.35 -2.78 -1.83
N ALA A 57 28.06 -3.79 -1.33
CA ALA A 57 27.46 -4.97 -0.76
C ALA A 57 26.66 -4.64 0.52
N VAL A 58 27.23 -3.84 1.43
CA VAL A 58 26.54 -3.41 2.68
C VAL A 58 25.30 -2.57 2.38
N GLN A 59 25.36 -1.63 1.42
CA GLN A 59 24.19 -0.85 0.99
C GLN A 59 23.08 -1.73 0.43
N THR A 60 23.47 -2.78 -0.32
CA THR A 60 22.50 -3.75 -0.84
C THR A 60 21.86 -4.58 0.28
N ILE A 61 22.64 -5.02 1.26
CA ILE A 61 22.15 -5.71 2.46
C ILE A 61 21.16 -4.81 3.22
N GLU A 62 21.50 -3.55 3.45
CA GLU A 62 20.64 -2.58 4.14
C GLU A 62 19.32 -2.40 3.41
N LYS A 63 19.35 -2.14 2.09
CA LYS A 63 18.15 -1.99 1.26
C LYS A 63 17.25 -3.23 1.30
N ARG A 64 17.83 -4.44 1.26
CA ARG A 64 17.08 -5.71 1.33
C ARG A 64 16.48 -5.93 2.71
N SER A 65 17.22 -5.60 3.78
CA SER A 65 16.73 -5.69 5.16
C SER A 65 15.57 -4.73 5.41
N GLN A 66 15.67 -3.48 4.95
CA GLN A 66 14.57 -2.51 5.03
C GLN A 66 13.33 -2.99 4.27
N GLY A 67 13.51 -3.56 3.08
CA GLY A 67 12.41 -4.15 2.32
C GLY A 67 11.73 -5.31 3.05
N LEU A 68 12.49 -6.12 3.78
CA LEU A 68 11.95 -7.21 4.60
C LEU A 68 11.19 -6.69 5.82
N LEU A 69 11.69 -5.66 6.49
CA LEU A 69 11.00 -5.01 7.61
C LEU A 69 9.65 -4.43 7.16
N HIS A 70 9.63 -3.66 6.06
CA HIS A 70 8.37 -3.15 5.48
C HIS A 70 7.39 -4.28 5.14
N PHE A 71 7.90 -5.41 4.65
CA PHE A 71 7.05 -6.57 4.35
C PHE A 71 6.46 -7.20 5.62
N VAL A 72 7.25 -7.33 6.70
CA VAL A 72 6.78 -7.86 7.99
C VAL A 72 5.72 -6.95 8.62
N ASP A 73 5.94 -5.62 8.60
CA ASP A 73 4.98 -4.64 9.12
C ASP A 73 3.67 -4.68 8.34
N ALA A 74 3.78 -4.77 7.04
CA ALA A 74 2.67 -4.92 6.14
C ALA A 74 1.87 -6.22 6.39
N TYR A 75 2.54 -7.35 6.62
CA TYR A 75 1.90 -8.61 7.02
C TYR A 75 1.20 -8.49 8.37
N ARG A 76 1.86 -7.84 9.34
CA ARG A 76 1.29 -7.61 10.67
C ARG A 76 0.00 -6.78 10.60
N SER A 77 -0.04 -5.76 9.75
CA SER A 77 -1.22 -4.92 9.51
C SER A 77 -2.41 -5.71 8.96
N LEU A 78 -2.16 -6.73 8.12
CA LEU A 78 -3.21 -7.63 7.62
C LEU A 78 -3.73 -8.60 8.68
N THR A 79 -2.85 -9.10 9.56
CA THR A 79 -3.20 -10.17 10.51
C THR A 79 -3.71 -9.66 11.85
N LYS A 80 -3.50 -8.39 12.16
CA LYS A 80 -3.81 -7.78 13.46
C LYS A 80 -4.65 -6.51 13.32
N ILE A 81 -5.73 -6.56 12.51
CA ILE A 81 -6.72 -5.48 12.54
C ILE A 81 -7.47 -5.59 13.87
N PRO A 82 -7.48 -4.55 14.70
CA PRO A 82 -8.25 -4.59 15.94
C PRO A 82 -9.75 -4.69 15.63
N PRO A 83 -10.56 -5.27 16.54
CA PRO A 83 -12.01 -5.24 16.37
C PRO A 83 -12.49 -3.79 16.27
N PRO A 84 -13.41 -3.48 15.33
CA PRO A 84 -13.92 -2.13 15.12
C PRO A 84 -14.59 -1.57 16.38
N LYS A 85 -14.32 -0.32 16.69
CA LYS A 85 -15.01 0.45 17.72
C LYS A 85 -16.12 1.25 17.06
N PHE A 86 -17.29 0.62 16.92
CA PHE A 86 -18.43 1.24 16.26
C PHE A 86 -18.94 2.47 17.00
N GLN A 87 -19.13 3.55 16.28
CA GLN A 87 -19.80 4.76 16.72
C GLN A 87 -20.57 5.42 15.57
N ILE A 88 -21.47 6.34 15.88
CA ILE A 88 -22.15 7.16 14.86
C ILE A 88 -21.14 8.21 14.39
N VAL A 89 -20.85 8.22 13.10
CA VAL A 89 -19.85 9.08 12.47
C VAL A 89 -20.54 9.99 11.46
N SER A 90 -20.33 11.29 11.54
CA SER A 90 -20.69 12.24 10.49
C SER A 90 -19.78 12.00 9.27
N VAL A 91 -20.37 11.63 8.12
CA VAL A 91 -19.61 11.42 6.89
C VAL A 91 -18.97 12.73 6.41
N LYS A 92 -19.63 13.88 6.69
CA LYS A 92 -19.09 15.21 6.41
C LYS A 92 -17.79 15.49 7.17
N GLU A 93 -17.76 15.18 8.46
CA GLU A 93 -16.55 15.35 9.30
C GLU A 93 -15.43 14.40 8.84
N LEU A 94 -15.77 13.15 8.56
CA LEU A 94 -14.82 12.17 8.04
C LEU A 94 -14.18 12.63 6.72
N PHE A 95 -14.97 13.16 5.78
CA PHE A 95 -14.46 13.69 4.52
C PHE A 95 -13.55 14.90 4.73
N GLY A 96 -13.92 15.81 5.64
CA GLY A 96 -13.09 16.97 6.00
C GLY A 96 -11.74 16.57 6.59
N GLN A 97 -11.70 15.54 7.45
CA GLN A 97 -10.45 15.02 8.01
C GLN A 97 -9.55 14.42 6.93
N VAL A 98 -10.11 13.59 6.04
CA VAL A 98 -9.38 12.99 4.93
C VAL A 98 -8.84 14.07 3.97
N GLU A 99 -9.65 15.08 3.62
CA GLU A 99 -9.21 16.21 2.78
C GLU A 99 -8.05 16.95 3.43
N GLN A 100 -8.15 17.25 4.72
CA GLN A 100 -7.09 17.95 5.46
C GLN A 100 -5.78 17.16 5.46
N LEU A 101 -5.83 15.87 5.70
CA LEU A 101 -4.65 14.98 5.69
C LEU A 101 -4.01 14.87 4.31
N MET A 102 -4.82 14.93 3.26
CA MET A 102 -4.34 14.75 1.88
C MET A 102 -4.03 16.07 1.16
N ARG A 103 -4.32 17.21 1.77
CA ARG A 103 -4.22 18.55 1.15
C ARG A 103 -2.87 18.80 0.50
N GLN A 104 -1.78 18.61 1.24
CA GLN A 104 -0.44 18.84 0.71
C GLN A 104 -0.19 18.01 -0.55
N ARG A 105 -0.60 16.74 -0.56
CA ARG A 105 -0.43 15.85 -1.70
C ARG A 105 -1.27 16.27 -2.90
N PHE A 106 -2.47 16.81 -2.67
CA PHE A 106 -3.31 17.34 -3.74
C PHE A 106 -2.67 18.57 -4.37
N GLU A 107 -2.15 19.49 -3.56
CA GLU A 107 -1.47 20.69 -4.03
C GLU A 107 -0.19 20.36 -4.81
N GLU A 108 0.69 19.52 -4.27
CA GLU A 108 1.95 19.11 -4.92
C GLU A 108 1.73 18.45 -6.28
N ASN A 109 0.67 17.64 -6.41
CA ASN A 109 0.36 16.91 -7.65
C ASN A 109 -0.72 17.61 -8.51
N ARG A 110 -1.16 18.82 -8.12
CA ARG A 110 -2.19 19.62 -8.81
C ARG A 110 -3.49 18.84 -9.03
N ILE A 111 -3.87 17.99 -8.06
CA ILE A 111 -5.07 17.16 -8.14
C ILE A 111 -6.29 18.00 -7.73
N ALA A 112 -7.31 18.07 -8.61
CA ALA A 112 -8.61 18.61 -8.27
C ALA A 112 -9.36 17.60 -7.40
N PHE A 113 -9.51 17.89 -6.10
CA PHE A 113 -10.29 17.08 -5.18
C PHE A 113 -11.73 17.60 -5.11
N ILE A 114 -12.72 16.72 -5.31
CA ILE A 114 -14.14 17.06 -5.43
C ILE A 114 -14.93 16.21 -4.42
N PRO A 115 -15.16 16.71 -3.19
CA PRO A 115 -16.06 16.05 -2.25
C PRO A 115 -17.53 16.33 -2.64
N TRP A 116 -18.38 15.30 -2.55
CA TRP A 116 -19.83 15.39 -2.73
C TRP A 116 -20.56 14.50 -1.73
N LEU A 117 -21.57 15.01 -1.07
CA LEU A 117 -22.29 14.33 -0.01
C LEU A 117 -23.78 14.65 -0.10
N GLU A 118 -24.63 13.61 -0.14
CA GLU A 118 -26.08 13.74 -0.14
C GLU A 118 -26.76 12.61 0.67
N PRO A 119 -27.55 12.93 1.73
CA PRO A 119 -27.75 14.27 2.32
C PRO A 119 -26.49 14.74 3.10
N GLU A 120 -26.35 16.05 3.31
CA GLU A 120 -25.23 16.60 4.12
C GLU A 120 -25.18 16.08 5.56
N SER A 121 -26.33 15.66 6.09
CA SER A 121 -26.48 15.05 7.42
C SER A 121 -26.23 13.55 7.44
N LEU A 122 -25.62 12.98 6.38
CA LEU A 122 -25.39 11.53 6.31
C LEU A 122 -24.49 11.05 7.45
N GLU A 123 -24.99 10.06 8.16
CA GLU A 123 -24.29 9.39 9.26
C GLU A 123 -24.01 7.93 8.91
N LEU A 124 -22.94 7.40 9.47
CA LEU A 124 -22.49 6.03 9.30
C LEU A 124 -22.15 5.42 10.67
N THR A 125 -22.67 4.23 10.97
CA THR A 125 -22.22 3.47 12.15
C THR A 125 -20.96 2.67 11.78
N ALA A 126 -19.80 3.15 12.21
CA ALA A 126 -18.50 2.58 11.85
C ALA A 126 -17.41 2.91 12.88
N ASP A 127 -16.23 2.32 12.71
CA ASP A 127 -14.99 2.78 13.33
C ASP A 127 -14.36 3.85 12.42
N PRO A 128 -14.36 5.14 12.82
CA PRO A 128 -13.91 6.24 11.95
C PRO A 128 -12.45 6.09 11.55
N GLY A 129 -11.58 5.63 12.44
CA GLY A 129 -10.15 5.47 12.13
C GLY A 129 -9.90 4.37 11.09
N LEU A 130 -10.66 3.28 11.14
CA LEU A 130 -10.55 2.22 10.15
C LEU A 130 -11.14 2.65 8.79
N ILE A 131 -12.24 3.43 8.78
CA ILE A 131 -12.79 3.93 7.51
C ILE A 131 -11.89 5.01 6.93
N GLU A 132 -11.37 5.94 7.74
CA GLU A 132 -10.36 6.91 7.30
C GLU A 132 -9.16 6.22 6.65
N GLN A 133 -8.66 5.14 7.25
CA GLN A 133 -7.56 4.35 6.69
C GLN A 133 -7.88 3.78 5.31
N ILE A 134 -9.13 3.29 5.09
CA ILE A 134 -9.57 2.86 3.76
C ILE A 134 -9.54 4.03 2.77
N LEU A 135 -10.15 5.16 3.13
CA LEU A 135 -10.27 6.32 2.24
C LEU A 135 -8.89 6.86 1.87
N ILE A 136 -7.99 7.02 2.83
CA ILE A 136 -6.60 7.44 2.57
C ILE A 136 -5.90 6.47 1.62
N ASN A 137 -6.04 5.16 1.84
CA ASN A 137 -5.43 4.15 0.96
C ASN A 137 -5.96 4.24 -0.49
N LEU A 138 -7.27 4.42 -0.68
CA LEU A 138 -7.88 4.55 -2.00
C LEU A 138 -7.45 5.84 -2.68
N ILE A 139 -7.44 6.96 -1.96
CA ILE A 139 -7.00 8.27 -2.47
C ILE A 139 -5.51 8.26 -2.83
N LEU A 140 -4.66 7.62 -2.03
CA LEU A 140 -3.24 7.44 -2.35
C LEU A 140 -3.05 6.64 -3.62
N ASN A 141 -3.82 5.56 -3.81
CA ASN A 141 -3.78 4.76 -5.03
C ASN A 141 -4.22 5.58 -6.26
N ALA A 142 -5.27 6.38 -6.13
CA ALA A 142 -5.75 7.30 -7.15
C ALA A 142 -4.70 8.38 -7.49
N ALA A 143 -4.12 9.04 -6.49
CA ALA A 143 -3.10 10.06 -6.69
C ALA A 143 -1.85 9.54 -7.41
N GLU A 144 -1.44 8.30 -7.10
CA GLU A 144 -0.33 7.66 -7.81
C GLU A 144 -0.69 7.30 -9.26
N ALA A 145 -1.93 6.84 -9.52
CA ALA A 145 -2.39 6.53 -10.87
C ALA A 145 -2.50 7.78 -11.76
N LEU A 146 -2.70 8.94 -11.14
CA LEU A 146 -2.81 10.23 -11.82
C LEU A 146 -1.48 10.92 -12.12
N GLN A 147 -0.33 10.33 -11.74
CA GLN A 147 0.99 10.91 -12.04
C GLN A 147 1.18 11.06 -13.55
N GLY A 148 1.50 12.28 -13.98
CA GLY A 148 1.66 12.61 -15.41
C GLY A 148 0.34 12.93 -16.15
N SER A 149 -0.81 12.88 -15.49
CA SER A 149 -2.08 13.32 -16.06
C SER A 149 -2.11 14.83 -16.24
N SER A 150 -2.72 15.31 -17.33
CA SER A 150 -2.84 16.75 -17.61
C SER A 150 -3.89 17.45 -16.75
N GLN A 151 -4.92 16.74 -16.32
CA GLN A 151 -6.02 17.26 -15.50
C GLN A 151 -6.41 16.23 -14.43
N PRO A 152 -5.52 15.97 -13.43
CA PRO A 152 -5.77 14.96 -12.42
C PRO A 152 -6.95 15.36 -11.53
N ARG A 153 -7.90 14.43 -11.34
CA ARG A 153 -9.11 14.66 -10.54
C ARG A 153 -9.44 13.42 -9.72
N ILE A 154 -9.77 13.65 -8.45
CA ILE A 154 -10.30 12.65 -7.53
C ILE A 154 -11.63 13.16 -6.99
N ALA A 155 -12.69 12.39 -7.16
CA ALA A 155 -13.99 12.64 -6.53
C ALA A 155 -14.17 11.69 -5.33
N LEU A 156 -14.62 12.24 -4.20
CA LEU A 156 -15.01 11.48 -3.02
C LEU A 156 -16.49 11.75 -2.78
N SER A 157 -17.34 10.76 -3.02
CA SER A 157 -18.79 10.92 -2.90
C SER A 157 -19.39 9.98 -1.86
N ALA A 158 -20.48 10.41 -1.21
CA ALA A 158 -21.27 9.55 -0.36
C ALA A 158 -22.78 9.84 -0.48
N TYR A 159 -23.58 8.78 -0.44
CA TYR A 159 -25.02 8.85 -0.60
C TYR A 159 -25.71 7.62 -0.02
N ILE A 160 -27.04 7.69 0.10
CA ILE A 160 -27.85 6.53 0.44
C ILE A 160 -28.16 5.77 -0.84
N GLY A 161 -27.51 4.62 -1.00
CA GLY A 161 -27.66 3.75 -2.16
C GLY A 161 -28.86 2.79 -2.05
N GLU A 162 -28.81 1.74 -2.85
CA GLU A 162 -29.86 0.72 -2.86
C GLU A 162 -30.08 0.11 -1.47
N ARG A 163 -31.35 -0.14 -1.13
CA ARG A 163 -31.81 -0.73 0.16
C ARG A 163 -31.47 0.13 1.38
N GLY A 164 -31.31 1.45 1.22
CA GLY A 164 -31.00 2.37 2.31
C GLY A 164 -29.60 2.24 2.88
N ARG A 165 -28.66 1.65 2.15
CA ARG A 165 -27.27 1.46 2.60
C ARG A 165 -26.44 2.69 2.29
N VAL A 166 -25.62 3.11 3.25
CA VAL A 166 -24.63 4.14 3.00
C VAL A 166 -23.60 3.62 1.99
N THR A 167 -23.36 4.42 0.96
CA THR A 167 -22.39 4.13 -0.08
C THR A 167 -21.39 5.27 -0.13
N ILE A 168 -20.09 4.94 -0.13
CA ILE A 168 -19.00 5.90 -0.32
C ILE A 168 -18.21 5.47 -1.55
N GLU A 169 -17.88 6.43 -2.42
CA GLU A 169 -17.13 6.17 -3.63
C GLU A 169 -15.90 7.07 -3.72
N VAL A 170 -14.79 6.47 -4.15
CA VAL A 170 -13.57 7.17 -4.55
C VAL A 170 -13.37 6.92 -6.03
N THR A 171 -13.45 7.99 -6.82
CA THR A 171 -13.33 7.93 -8.28
C THR A 171 -12.14 8.78 -8.73
N ASP A 172 -11.27 8.23 -9.56
CA ASP A 172 -10.20 8.95 -10.25
C ASP A 172 -10.39 8.89 -11.77
N ASN A 173 -9.89 9.92 -12.46
CA ASN A 173 -9.86 9.96 -13.92
C ASN A 173 -8.50 9.53 -14.50
N GLY A 174 -7.87 8.56 -13.85
CA GLY A 174 -6.60 7.98 -14.27
C GLY A 174 -6.72 6.98 -15.42
N PRO A 175 -5.64 6.25 -15.71
CA PRO A 175 -5.58 5.31 -16.84
C PRO A 175 -6.46 4.06 -16.65
N GLY A 176 -7.16 3.95 -15.53
CA GLY A 176 -7.92 2.75 -15.21
C GLY A 176 -7.03 1.55 -14.84
N ILE A 177 -7.69 0.44 -14.59
CA ILE A 177 -7.04 -0.83 -14.23
C ILE A 177 -7.32 -1.86 -15.33
N PRO A 178 -6.29 -2.47 -15.94
CA PRO A 178 -6.44 -3.49 -16.96
C PRO A 178 -7.30 -4.67 -16.47
N LYS A 179 -8.18 -5.19 -17.33
CA LYS A 179 -9.13 -6.26 -16.97
C LYS A 179 -8.45 -7.50 -16.41
N GLU A 180 -7.28 -7.84 -16.92
CA GLU A 180 -6.51 -9.05 -16.56
C GLU A 180 -6.01 -9.04 -15.11
N VAL A 181 -5.99 -7.86 -14.48
CA VAL A 181 -5.52 -7.71 -13.10
C VAL A 181 -6.63 -7.32 -12.12
N GLN A 182 -7.82 -6.92 -12.60
CA GLN A 182 -8.93 -6.47 -11.74
C GLN A 182 -9.33 -7.51 -10.68
N ASP A 183 -9.36 -8.79 -11.03
CA ASP A 183 -9.68 -9.88 -10.09
C ASP A 183 -8.58 -10.09 -9.05
N LYS A 184 -7.35 -9.63 -9.30
CA LYS A 184 -6.17 -9.86 -8.47
C LYS A 184 -5.84 -8.70 -7.54
N ILE A 185 -6.39 -7.50 -7.76
CA ILE A 185 -6.01 -6.31 -6.98
C ILE A 185 -6.28 -6.42 -5.48
N PHE A 186 -7.22 -7.28 -5.09
CA PHE A 186 -7.54 -7.53 -3.68
C PHE A 186 -6.78 -8.74 -3.10
N VAL A 187 -5.94 -9.40 -3.90
CA VAL A 187 -5.08 -10.49 -3.40
C VAL A 187 -3.93 -9.86 -2.61
N PRO A 188 -3.69 -10.27 -1.36
CA PRO A 188 -2.59 -9.75 -0.56
C PRO A 188 -1.26 -9.86 -1.29
N PHE A 189 -0.42 -8.81 -1.20
CA PHE A 189 0.89 -8.70 -1.84
C PHE A 189 0.88 -8.63 -3.37
N PHE A 190 -0.28 -8.63 -4.00
CA PHE A 190 -0.37 -8.35 -5.42
C PHE A 190 -0.20 -6.85 -5.66
N THR A 191 0.73 -6.49 -6.52
CA THR A 191 1.00 -5.10 -6.92
C THR A 191 1.61 -5.05 -8.30
N THR A 192 1.21 -4.06 -9.07
CA THR A 192 1.84 -3.69 -10.35
C THR A 192 2.86 -2.57 -10.18
N LYS A 193 2.97 -2.00 -8.96
CA LYS A 193 3.83 -0.86 -8.64
C LYS A 193 5.19 -1.34 -8.14
N PRO A 194 6.32 -0.75 -8.59
CA PRO A 194 7.67 -1.18 -8.18
C PRO A 194 7.91 -1.12 -6.66
N ASN A 195 7.36 -0.11 -5.99
CA ASN A 195 7.53 0.11 -4.55
C ASN A 195 6.25 -0.19 -3.74
N GLY A 196 5.22 -0.77 -4.36
CA GLY A 196 3.96 -1.08 -3.72
C GLY A 196 4.06 -2.28 -2.78
N SER A 197 3.52 -2.19 -1.58
CA SER A 197 3.42 -3.32 -0.65
C SER A 197 2.43 -4.40 -1.13
N GLY A 198 1.43 -4.01 -1.94
CA GLY A 198 0.33 -4.87 -2.40
C GLY A 198 -0.67 -5.24 -1.30
N ILE A 199 -0.72 -4.46 -0.21
CA ILE A 199 -1.54 -4.77 0.97
C ILE A 199 -2.74 -3.86 1.11
N GLY A 200 -2.62 -2.61 0.67
CA GLY A 200 -3.63 -1.59 0.94
C GLY A 200 -5.05 -2.03 0.57
N LEU A 201 -5.29 -2.51 -0.65
CA LEU A 201 -6.61 -2.94 -1.10
C LEU A 201 -7.12 -4.20 -0.37
N SER A 202 -6.24 -5.16 -0.07
CA SER A 202 -6.60 -6.35 0.70
C SER A 202 -6.96 -6.01 2.14
N LEU A 203 -6.25 -5.06 2.75
CA LEU A 203 -6.56 -4.49 4.07
C LEU A 203 -7.91 -3.75 4.05
N SER A 204 -8.13 -2.88 3.06
CA SER A 204 -9.41 -2.18 2.87
C SER A 204 -10.58 -3.16 2.79
N ARG A 205 -10.45 -4.25 2.03
CA ARG A 205 -11.46 -5.30 1.93
C ARG A 205 -11.71 -6.01 3.27
N GLN A 206 -10.66 -6.25 4.03
CA GLN A 206 -10.81 -6.88 5.35
C GLN A 206 -11.48 -5.96 6.36
N ILE A 207 -11.13 -4.67 6.37
CA ILE A 207 -11.80 -3.66 7.20
C ILE A 207 -13.29 -3.57 6.83
N MET A 208 -13.64 -3.51 5.54
CA MET A 208 -15.04 -3.51 5.11
C MET A 208 -15.80 -4.75 5.59
N ARG A 209 -15.19 -5.93 5.52
CA ARG A 209 -15.79 -7.18 6.04
C ARG A 209 -16.05 -7.12 7.55
N LEU A 210 -15.14 -6.53 8.33
CA LEU A 210 -15.33 -6.33 9.77
C LEU A 210 -16.48 -5.37 10.08
N HIS A 211 -16.81 -4.47 9.15
CA HIS A 211 -17.98 -3.56 9.22
C HIS A 211 -19.26 -4.16 8.62
N GLY A 212 -19.23 -5.43 8.18
CA GLY A 212 -20.39 -6.06 7.52
C GLY A 212 -20.64 -5.54 6.10
N GLY A 213 -19.72 -4.73 5.57
CA GLY A 213 -19.80 -4.10 4.27
C GLY A 213 -18.99 -4.81 3.19
N ILE A 214 -19.01 -4.24 2.01
CA ILE A 214 -18.25 -4.72 0.84
C ILE A 214 -17.52 -3.57 0.17
N ILE A 215 -16.40 -3.89 -0.47
CA ILE A 215 -15.69 -2.99 -1.40
C ILE A 215 -15.77 -3.58 -2.80
N HIS A 216 -16.15 -2.76 -3.77
CA HIS A 216 -16.27 -3.12 -5.18
C HIS A 216 -15.38 -2.21 -6.03
N LEU A 217 -14.87 -2.75 -7.15
CA LEU A 217 -14.14 -2.02 -8.17
C LEU A 217 -14.99 -1.93 -9.44
N SER A 218 -15.09 -0.73 -10.01
CA SER A 218 -15.50 -0.48 -11.38
C SER A 218 -14.40 0.31 -12.07
N SER A 219 -13.82 -0.21 -13.12
CA SER A 219 -12.75 0.47 -13.84
C SER A 219 -12.84 0.25 -15.34
N GLU A 220 -12.78 1.36 -16.08
CA GLU A 220 -12.68 1.38 -17.52
C GLU A 220 -11.27 1.84 -17.91
N PRO A 221 -10.49 1.00 -18.62
CA PRO A 221 -9.16 1.38 -19.09
C PRO A 221 -9.19 2.70 -19.85
N GLU A 222 -8.21 3.56 -19.62
CA GLU A 222 -8.02 4.89 -20.21
C GLU A 222 -9.10 5.93 -19.88
N LYS A 223 -9.98 5.65 -18.91
CA LYS A 223 -11.04 6.59 -18.54
C LYS A 223 -11.08 6.92 -17.06
N GLN A 224 -11.32 5.88 -16.21
CA GLN A 224 -11.52 6.09 -14.79
C GLN A 224 -11.42 4.81 -13.99
N THR A 225 -11.19 4.98 -12.67
CA THR A 225 -11.34 3.93 -11.65
C THR A 225 -12.27 4.42 -10.56
N THR A 226 -13.22 3.60 -10.16
CA THR A 226 -14.13 3.86 -9.04
C THR A 226 -14.07 2.69 -8.05
N PHE A 227 -13.74 2.99 -6.80
CA PHE A 227 -13.91 2.08 -5.68
C PHE A 227 -15.16 2.46 -4.92
N THR A 228 -16.08 1.51 -4.76
CA THR A 228 -17.36 1.68 -4.05
C THR A 228 -17.35 0.89 -2.76
N LEU A 229 -17.55 1.57 -1.62
CA LEU A 229 -17.74 1.00 -0.29
C LEU A 229 -19.23 1.00 0.02
N ARG A 230 -19.82 -0.15 0.34
CA ARG A 230 -21.23 -0.29 0.74
C ARG A 230 -21.31 -0.86 2.15
N PHE A 231 -21.99 -0.13 3.04
CA PHE A 231 -22.15 -0.48 4.45
C PHE A 231 -23.47 -1.14 4.75
#